data_40126a5b067dab2c32ba196a994b607f
#
_entry.id   40126a5b067dab2c32ba196a994b607f
#
_cell.length_a   1.000
_cell.length_b   1.000
_cell.length_c   1.000
_cell.angle_alpha   90.00
_cell.angle_beta   90.00
_cell.angle_gamma   90.00
#
_symmetry.space_group_name_H-M   'P 1'
#
loop_
_entity.id
_entity.type
_entity.pdbx_description
1 polymer ?
#
loop_
_entity_poly.entity_id
_entity_poly.type
_entity_poly.pdbx_seq_one_letter_code
_entity_poly.pdbx_strand_id
1 'polypeptide(L)'
;MKIFLLRHASPDRNHTDIPYDIPPGPPLSSKGKKEAAALAVFLKTQGVVKLYYSPFERTVKTAQIVSASNDIPCVEEIKLAEWRGEHETEIHVKARMKSTFDNAFRECAEIGPIGLVSHGGPIDVLLQELGINKDELAIYKTKFDTTNPLPPAGAWEVERNENNHSWNLNLKFIPPTT
;
A
#
# COMPACT_ATOMS: atom_id res chain seq x y z
N MET A 1 -0.04 9.92 15.31
CA MET A 1 -0.48 9.99 13.88
C MET A 1 -0.01 8.73 13.17
N LYS A 2 -0.92 8.04 12.45
CA LYS A 2 -0.63 6.76 11.80
C LYS A 2 -1.00 6.77 10.33
N ILE A 3 -0.07 6.36 9.48
CA ILE A 3 -0.33 6.07 8.06
C ILE A 3 -0.13 4.58 7.82
N PHE A 4 -1.03 3.97 7.07
CA PHE A 4 -0.90 2.58 6.65
C PHE A 4 -0.52 2.50 5.18
N LEU A 5 0.64 1.92 4.87
CA LEU A 5 1.06 1.60 3.51
C LEU A 5 0.53 0.21 3.16
N LEU A 6 -0.37 0.15 2.20
CA LEU A 6 -1.16 -1.03 1.87
C LEU A 6 -0.81 -1.50 0.46
N ARG A 7 -0.39 -2.76 0.31
CA ARG A 7 -0.28 -3.36 -1.02
C ARG A 7 -1.66 -3.81 -1.49
N HIS A 8 -1.96 -3.61 -2.78
CA HIS A 8 -3.15 -4.21 -3.39
C HIS A 8 -3.24 -5.71 -3.10
N ALA A 9 -4.44 -6.26 -3.03
CA ALA A 9 -4.68 -7.68 -2.87
C ALA A 9 -4.30 -8.48 -4.14
N SER A 10 -4.28 -9.80 -4.07
CA SER A 10 -3.81 -10.69 -5.15
C SER A 10 -4.57 -10.46 -6.46
N PRO A 11 -3.87 -10.06 -7.54
CA PRO A 11 -4.49 -9.91 -8.85
C PRO A 11 -4.77 -11.27 -9.50
N ASP A 12 -5.68 -11.29 -10.45
CA ASP A 12 -5.91 -12.44 -11.31
C ASP A 12 -4.86 -12.49 -12.42
N ARG A 13 -3.95 -13.45 -12.32
CA ARG A 13 -2.85 -13.63 -13.28
C ARG A 13 -3.24 -14.47 -14.51
N ASN A 14 -4.49 -14.92 -14.61
CA ASN A 14 -4.97 -15.63 -15.80
C ASN A 14 -5.22 -14.69 -16.99
N HIS A 15 -5.31 -13.39 -16.75
CA HIS A 15 -5.42 -12.35 -17.78
C HIS A 15 -4.04 -11.97 -18.32
N THR A 16 -3.42 -12.87 -19.09
CA THR A 16 -2.08 -12.65 -19.68
C THR A 16 -2.06 -11.63 -20.82
N ASP A 17 -3.21 -11.29 -21.35
CA ASP A 17 -3.45 -10.26 -22.37
C ASP A 17 -3.49 -8.83 -21.79
N ILE A 18 -3.61 -8.68 -20.48
CA ILE A 18 -3.63 -7.38 -19.81
C ILE A 18 -2.24 -7.05 -19.25
N PRO A 19 -1.59 -5.96 -19.72
CA PRO A 19 -0.30 -5.52 -19.19
C PRO A 19 -0.37 -5.25 -17.68
N TYR A 20 0.62 -5.73 -16.94
CA TYR A 20 0.60 -5.65 -15.46
C TYR A 20 0.90 -4.25 -14.93
N ASP A 21 1.77 -3.51 -15.60
CA ASP A 21 2.33 -2.21 -15.23
C ASP A 21 1.72 -1.02 -15.98
N ILE A 22 0.73 -1.28 -16.84
CA ILE A 22 -0.03 -0.27 -17.57
C ILE A 22 -1.49 -0.31 -17.11
N PRO A 23 -2.10 0.83 -16.74
CA PRO A 23 -3.52 0.88 -16.39
C PRO A 23 -4.43 0.39 -17.55
N PRO A 24 -5.52 -0.32 -17.24
CA PRO A 24 -6.06 -0.59 -15.91
C PRO A 24 -5.33 -1.69 -15.14
N GLY A 25 -4.51 -2.53 -15.82
CA GLY A 25 -3.90 -3.70 -15.22
C GLY A 25 -4.91 -4.82 -14.87
N PRO A 26 -4.45 -5.99 -14.41
CA PRO A 26 -5.33 -7.11 -14.10
C PRO A 26 -6.23 -6.84 -12.89
N PRO A 27 -7.49 -7.38 -12.89
CA PRO A 27 -8.42 -7.29 -11.77
C PRO A 27 -7.97 -8.15 -10.58
N LEU A 28 -8.71 -8.10 -9.46
CA LEU A 28 -8.49 -9.00 -8.33
C LEU A 28 -8.99 -10.42 -8.63
N SER A 29 -8.20 -11.41 -8.22
CA SER A 29 -8.62 -12.81 -8.16
C SER A 29 -9.68 -13.03 -7.06
N SER A 30 -10.32 -14.21 -7.06
CA SER A 30 -11.20 -14.62 -5.97
C SER A 30 -10.47 -14.65 -4.62
N LYS A 31 -9.21 -15.09 -4.60
CA LYS A 31 -8.32 -15.01 -3.42
C LYS A 31 -8.11 -13.54 -3.01
N GLY A 32 -7.78 -12.67 -3.95
CA GLY A 32 -7.56 -11.26 -3.68
C GLY A 32 -8.78 -10.54 -3.05
N LYS A 33 -9.98 -10.90 -3.47
CA LYS A 33 -11.21 -10.36 -2.85
C LYS A 33 -11.33 -10.75 -1.37
N LYS A 34 -10.98 -11.99 -1.01
CA LYS A 34 -10.96 -12.46 0.39
C LYS A 34 -9.85 -11.77 1.21
N GLU A 35 -8.66 -11.60 0.62
CA GLU A 35 -7.56 -10.86 1.23
C GLU A 35 -7.94 -9.40 1.52
N ALA A 36 -8.59 -8.73 0.56
CA ALA A 36 -9.07 -7.35 0.73
C ALA A 36 -10.15 -7.25 1.83
N ALA A 37 -11.04 -8.25 1.94
CA ALA A 37 -12.03 -8.30 3.02
C ALA A 37 -11.36 -8.48 4.40
N ALA A 38 -10.33 -9.32 4.51
CA ALA A 38 -9.56 -9.47 5.73
C ALA A 38 -8.79 -8.18 6.10
N LEU A 39 -8.22 -7.50 5.10
CA LEU A 39 -7.60 -6.19 5.29
C LEU A 39 -8.61 -5.15 5.80
N ALA A 40 -9.85 -5.16 5.31
CA ALA A 40 -10.90 -4.26 5.77
C ALA A 40 -11.19 -4.43 7.27
N VAL A 41 -11.29 -5.68 7.75
CA VAL A 41 -11.47 -5.97 9.17
C VAL A 41 -10.31 -5.43 9.99
N PHE A 42 -9.06 -5.67 9.56
CA PHE A 42 -7.88 -5.13 10.23
C PHE A 42 -7.91 -3.60 10.30
N LEU A 43 -8.12 -2.91 9.17
CA LEU A 43 -8.10 -1.44 9.13
C LEU A 43 -9.21 -0.81 9.98
N LYS A 44 -10.36 -1.47 10.10
CA LYS A 44 -11.43 -1.06 11.01
C LYS A 44 -10.96 -1.06 12.47
N THR A 45 -10.22 -2.10 12.90
CA THR A 45 -9.65 -2.15 14.26
C THR A 45 -8.58 -1.11 14.51
N GLN A 46 -7.94 -0.62 13.43
CA GLN A 46 -6.94 0.44 13.51
C GLN A 46 -7.54 1.85 13.44
N GLY A 47 -8.85 1.97 13.29
CA GLY A 47 -9.57 3.25 13.22
C GLY A 47 -9.22 4.06 11.95
N VAL A 48 -8.88 3.40 10.85
CA VAL A 48 -8.64 4.09 9.57
C VAL A 48 -9.92 4.77 9.11
N VAL A 49 -9.83 6.07 8.78
CA VAL A 49 -10.98 6.92 8.44
C VAL A 49 -11.03 7.34 6.97
N LYS A 50 -9.95 7.12 6.22
CA LYS A 50 -9.85 7.47 4.79
C LYS A 50 -8.82 6.61 4.07
N LEU A 51 -9.05 6.38 2.77
CA LEU A 51 -8.09 5.74 1.88
C LEU A 51 -7.75 6.65 0.70
N TYR A 52 -6.47 6.61 0.30
CA TYR A 52 -6.02 7.00 -1.03
C TYR A 52 -5.60 5.74 -1.78
N TYR A 53 -5.86 5.67 -3.10
CA TYR A 53 -5.53 4.49 -3.89
C TYR A 53 -5.01 4.83 -5.29
N SER A 54 -4.12 3.98 -5.79
CA SER A 54 -3.59 4.01 -7.14
C SER A 54 -4.68 3.70 -8.18
N PRO A 55 -4.63 4.27 -9.42
CA PRO A 55 -5.65 4.08 -10.46
C PRO A 55 -5.68 2.70 -11.11
N PHE A 56 -4.84 1.75 -10.68
CA PHE A 56 -4.85 0.38 -11.22
C PHE A 56 -6.04 -0.43 -10.70
N GLU A 57 -6.68 -1.24 -11.55
CA GLU A 57 -7.89 -2.02 -11.24
C GLU A 57 -7.77 -2.78 -9.90
N ARG A 58 -6.63 -3.45 -9.67
CA ARG A 58 -6.36 -4.20 -8.44
C ARG A 58 -6.32 -3.34 -7.17
N THR A 59 -5.81 -2.12 -7.26
CA THR A 59 -5.80 -1.15 -6.14
C THR A 59 -7.16 -0.50 -5.94
N VAL A 60 -7.82 -0.09 -7.02
CA VAL A 60 -9.21 0.42 -7.02
C VAL A 60 -10.12 -0.58 -6.31
N LYS A 61 -10.07 -1.86 -6.73
CA LYS A 61 -10.96 -2.88 -6.17
C LYS A 61 -10.62 -3.23 -4.73
N THR A 62 -9.34 -3.23 -4.35
CA THR A 62 -8.92 -3.39 -2.94
C THR A 62 -9.49 -2.24 -2.10
N ALA A 63 -9.32 -0.99 -2.52
CA ALA A 63 -9.83 0.18 -1.82
C ALA A 63 -11.36 0.19 -1.72
N GLN A 64 -12.06 -0.16 -2.79
CA GLN A 64 -13.54 -0.25 -2.80
C GLN A 64 -14.08 -1.28 -1.80
N ILE A 65 -13.46 -2.46 -1.71
CA ILE A 65 -13.86 -3.49 -0.73
C ILE A 65 -13.66 -2.98 0.69
N VAL A 66 -12.53 -2.35 0.99
CA VAL A 66 -12.25 -1.79 2.31
C VAL A 66 -13.19 -0.63 2.63
N SER A 67 -13.38 0.30 1.70
CA SER A 67 -14.26 1.47 1.83
C SER A 67 -15.71 1.05 2.12
N ALA A 68 -16.27 0.14 1.31
CA ALA A 68 -17.63 -0.34 1.49
C ALA A 68 -17.83 -1.10 2.80
N SER A 69 -16.82 -1.85 3.26
CA SER A 69 -16.91 -2.63 4.52
C SER A 69 -16.83 -1.76 5.77
N ASN A 70 -16.20 -0.60 5.67
CA ASN A 70 -15.91 0.27 6.82
C ASN A 70 -16.67 1.59 6.78
N ASP A 71 -17.40 1.86 5.71
CA ASP A 71 -18.11 3.13 5.45
C ASP A 71 -17.16 4.34 5.53
N ILE A 72 -16.02 4.24 4.86
CA ILE A 72 -15.00 5.29 4.82
C ILE A 72 -14.77 5.79 3.40
N PRO A 73 -14.47 7.08 3.19
CA PRO A 73 -14.17 7.63 1.87
C PRO A 73 -12.88 7.03 1.29
N CYS A 74 -12.88 6.82 -0.02
CA CYS A 74 -11.67 6.48 -0.76
C CYS A 74 -11.51 7.41 -1.97
N VAL A 75 -10.27 7.88 -2.21
CA VAL A 75 -9.92 8.88 -3.21
C VAL A 75 -8.79 8.37 -4.09
N GLU A 76 -8.95 8.51 -5.40
CA GLU A 76 -7.89 8.17 -6.34
C GLU A 76 -6.72 9.15 -6.23
N GLU A 77 -5.49 8.60 -6.18
CA GLU A 77 -4.24 9.36 -6.17
C GLU A 77 -3.25 8.76 -7.17
N ILE A 78 -3.07 9.42 -8.29
CA ILE A 78 -2.22 8.95 -9.40
C ILE A 78 -0.75 8.72 -8.96
N LYS A 79 -0.27 9.48 -7.98
CA LYS A 79 1.09 9.34 -7.46
C LYS A 79 1.35 8.02 -6.72
N LEU A 80 0.29 7.27 -6.38
CA LEU A 80 0.38 5.92 -5.81
C LEU A 80 0.53 4.81 -6.87
N ALA A 81 0.58 5.16 -8.17
CA ALA A 81 0.64 4.22 -9.27
C ALA A 81 1.83 3.25 -9.18
N GLU A 82 1.74 2.11 -9.90
CA GLU A 82 2.83 1.14 -10.02
C GLU A 82 4.09 1.79 -10.61
N TRP A 83 5.23 1.24 -10.30
CA TRP A 83 6.49 1.63 -10.92
C TRP A 83 6.52 1.13 -12.38
N ARG A 84 6.70 2.05 -13.31
CA ARG A 84 6.65 1.77 -14.76
C ARG A 84 7.98 1.28 -15.34
N GLY A 85 8.79 0.59 -14.55
CA GLY A 85 10.04 0.00 -15.00
C GLY A 85 10.98 1.04 -15.64
N GLU A 86 11.39 0.79 -16.89
CA GLU A 86 12.33 1.66 -17.62
C GLU A 86 11.79 3.07 -17.95
N HIS A 87 10.48 3.29 -17.82
CA HIS A 87 9.84 4.59 -18.09
C HIS A 87 9.83 5.53 -16.88
N GLU A 88 10.27 5.08 -15.72
CA GLU A 88 10.27 5.87 -14.50
C GLU A 88 11.49 5.53 -13.63
N THR A 89 12.27 6.53 -13.22
CA THR A 89 13.41 6.30 -12.34
C THR A 89 12.99 6.13 -10.87
N GLU A 90 13.80 5.44 -10.07
CA GLU A 90 13.58 5.31 -8.62
C GLU A 90 13.43 6.67 -7.93
N ILE A 91 14.18 7.68 -8.37
CA ILE A 91 14.10 9.05 -7.84
C ILE A 91 12.70 9.63 -8.07
N HIS A 92 12.09 9.41 -9.23
CA HIS A 92 10.73 9.88 -9.52
C HIS A 92 9.69 9.14 -8.69
N VAL A 93 9.81 7.80 -8.56
CA VAL A 93 8.94 7.00 -7.68
C VAL A 93 9.02 7.49 -6.25
N LYS A 94 10.25 7.69 -5.73
CA LYS A 94 10.50 8.23 -4.41
C LYS A 94 9.81 9.58 -4.20
N ALA A 95 10.02 10.52 -5.10
CA ALA A 95 9.49 11.88 -5.00
C ALA A 95 7.94 11.89 -4.96
N ARG A 96 7.27 11.13 -5.85
CA ARG A 96 5.80 11.08 -5.88
C ARG A 96 5.21 10.39 -4.66
N MET A 97 5.80 9.26 -4.24
CA MET A 97 5.36 8.52 -3.06
C MET A 97 5.54 9.34 -1.78
N LYS A 98 6.70 9.98 -1.63
CA LYS A 98 6.98 10.87 -0.48
C LYS A 98 6.02 12.06 -0.44
N SER A 99 5.75 12.70 -1.59
CA SER A 99 4.79 13.80 -1.70
C SER A 99 3.38 13.39 -1.23
N THR A 100 2.88 12.23 -1.66
CA THR A 100 1.58 11.71 -1.22
C THR A 100 1.58 11.36 0.26
N PHE A 101 2.64 10.72 0.74
CA PHE A 101 2.81 10.39 2.16
C PHE A 101 2.77 11.65 3.04
N ASP A 102 3.53 12.68 2.68
CA ASP A 102 3.60 13.94 3.47
C ASP A 102 2.25 14.67 3.51
N ASN A 103 1.49 14.65 2.41
CA ASN A 103 0.15 15.21 2.37
C ASN A 103 -0.81 14.43 3.28
N ALA A 104 -0.81 13.10 3.15
CA ALA A 104 -1.64 12.23 3.98
C ALA A 104 -1.27 12.31 5.46
N PHE A 105 0.03 12.46 5.78
CA PHE A 105 0.49 12.60 7.16
C PHE A 105 0.00 13.91 7.80
N ARG A 106 0.01 15.02 7.06
CA ARG A 106 -0.56 16.29 7.52
C ARG A 106 -2.07 16.19 7.74
N GLU A 107 -2.79 15.61 6.80
CA GLU A 107 -4.23 15.39 6.91
C GLU A 107 -4.57 14.44 8.08
N CYS A 108 -3.78 13.39 8.29
CA CYS A 108 -3.94 12.44 9.40
C CYS A 108 -3.96 13.12 10.78
N ALA A 109 -3.26 14.25 10.93
CA ALA A 109 -3.27 15.03 12.17
C ALA A 109 -4.66 15.63 12.48
N GLU A 110 -5.46 15.86 11.45
CA GLU A 110 -6.77 16.51 11.56
C GLU A 110 -7.92 15.52 11.64
N ILE A 111 -7.85 14.43 10.85
CA ILE A 111 -8.99 13.52 10.70
C ILE A 111 -8.79 12.12 11.31
N GLY A 112 -7.55 11.72 11.61
CA GLY A 112 -7.21 10.38 12.10
C GLY A 112 -6.45 9.51 11.10
N PRO A 113 -6.26 8.20 11.38
CA PRO A 113 -5.43 7.30 10.58
C PRO A 113 -5.89 7.16 9.12
N ILE A 114 -4.92 7.19 8.18
CA ILE A 114 -5.16 7.12 6.73
C ILE A 114 -4.43 5.92 6.13
N GLY A 115 -5.05 5.25 5.16
CA GLY A 115 -4.45 4.18 4.35
C GLY A 115 -4.09 4.64 2.94
N LEU A 116 -2.89 4.23 2.47
CA LEU A 116 -2.39 4.46 1.11
C LEU A 116 -2.29 3.12 0.38
N VAL A 117 -3.23 2.84 -0.53
CA VAL A 117 -3.28 1.59 -1.31
C VAL A 117 -2.45 1.75 -2.57
N SER A 118 -1.31 1.05 -2.63
CA SER A 118 -0.32 1.13 -3.70
C SER A 118 0.22 -0.27 -4.07
N HIS A 119 1.44 -0.34 -4.53
CA HIS A 119 2.10 -1.53 -5.07
C HIS A 119 3.40 -1.81 -4.33
N GLY A 120 3.92 -3.04 -4.49
CA GLY A 120 5.09 -3.47 -3.73
C GLY A 120 6.34 -2.65 -3.98
N GLY A 121 6.67 -2.36 -5.24
CA GLY A 121 7.85 -1.56 -5.60
C GLY A 121 7.82 -0.13 -5.06
N PRO A 122 6.76 0.65 -5.33
CA PRO A 122 6.61 1.99 -4.75
C PRO A 122 6.63 2.03 -3.23
N ILE A 123 6.02 1.04 -2.55
CA ILE A 123 6.07 0.93 -1.08
C ILE A 123 7.50 0.66 -0.61
N ASP A 124 8.23 -0.24 -1.28
CA ASP A 124 9.63 -0.54 -0.97
C ASP A 124 10.51 0.73 -1.00
N VAL A 125 10.39 1.52 -2.06
CA VAL A 125 11.11 2.77 -2.22
C VAL A 125 10.75 3.78 -1.12
N LEU A 126 9.46 3.89 -0.77
CA LEU A 126 9.03 4.79 0.30
C LEU A 126 9.53 4.33 1.68
N LEU A 127 9.49 3.04 1.99
CA LEU A 127 10.01 2.50 3.25
C LEU A 127 11.49 2.81 3.43
N GLN A 128 12.30 2.69 2.35
CA GLN A 128 13.72 3.08 2.38
C GLN A 128 13.88 4.58 2.65
N GLU A 129 13.09 5.43 2.00
CA GLU A 129 13.10 6.88 2.24
C GLU A 129 12.70 7.25 3.67
N LEU A 130 11.85 6.47 4.30
CA LEU A 130 11.42 6.66 5.70
C LEU A 130 12.41 6.07 6.72
N GLY A 131 13.46 5.36 6.28
CA GLY A 131 14.58 4.97 7.13
C GLY A 131 14.82 3.47 7.35
N ILE A 132 14.03 2.57 6.74
CA ILE A 132 14.37 1.14 6.73
C ILE A 132 15.56 0.91 5.81
N ASN A 133 16.57 0.19 6.28
CA ASN A 133 17.70 -0.17 5.44
C ASN A 133 17.36 -1.35 4.49
N LYS A 134 18.17 -1.47 3.42
CA LYS A 134 17.96 -2.49 2.38
C LYS A 134 18.09 -3.92 2.90
N ASP A 135 18.97 -4.16 3.86
CA ASP A 135 19.21 -5.51 4.40
C ASP A 135 18.01 -5.96 5.23
N GLU A 136 17.42 -5.05 6.01
CA GLU A 136 16.17 -5.31 6.75
C GLU A 136 15.00 -5.61 5.81
N LEU A 137 14.82 -4.81 4.74
CA LEU A 137 13.80 -5.06 3.72
C LEU A 137 14.03 -6.39 2.97
N ALA A 138 15.28 -6.79 2.77
CA ALA A 138 15.60 -8.07 2.13
C ALA A 138 15.05 -9.27 2.91
N ILE A 139 15.01 -9.21 4.24
CA ILE A 139 14.42 -10.25 5.10
C ILE A 139 12.92 -10.42 4.77
N TYR A 140 12.18 -9.31 4.68
CA TYR A 140 10.76 -9.34 4.33
C TYR A 140 10.53 -9.81 2.89
N LYS A 141 11.35 -9.35 1.93
CA LYS A 141 11.27 -9.79 0.52
C LYS A 141 11.46 -11.30 0.39
N THR A 142 12.44 -11.86 1.08
CA THR A 142 12.67 -13.30 1.09
C THR A 142 11.50 -14.09 1.68
N LYS A 143 10.83 -13.50 2.68
CA LYS A 143 9.69 -14.14 3.38
C LYS A 143 8.43 -14.21 2.53
N PHE A 144 8.13 -13.20 1.74
CA PHE A 144 6.82 -13.07 1.08
C PHE A 144 6.85 -13.19 -0.43
N ASP A 145 7.81 -12.53 -1.03
CA ASP A 145 7.98 -12.43 -2.48
C ASP A 145 9.34 -11.76 -2.69
N THR A 146 10.21 -12.37 -3.43
CA THR A 146 11.60 -11.93 -3.63
C THR A 146 11.75 -10.47 -4.09
N THR A 147 10.67 -9.82 -4.49
CA THR A 147 10.67 -8.44 -4.99
C THR A 147 9.91 -7.45 -4.10
N ASN A 148 9.11 -7.92 -3.13
CA ASN A 148 8.21 -7.05 -2.38
C ASN A 148 8.37 -7.21 -0.85
N PRO A 149 8.38 -6.11 -0.07
CA PRO A 149 8.58 -6.16 1.38
C PRO A 149 7.31 -6.51 2.18
N LEU A 150 6.20 -6.82 1.49
CA LEU A 150 4.93 -7.21 2.10
C LEU A 150 4.12 -8.09 1.13
N PRO A 151 3.28 -9.02 1.65
CA PRO A 151 2.42 -9.83 0.80
C PRO A 151 1.30 -8.99 0.17
N PRO A 152 0.58 -9.50 -0.85
CA PRO A 152 -0.67 -8.89 -1.29
C PRO A 152 -1.63 -8.66 -0.11
N ALA A 153 -2.33 -7.53 -0.09
CA ALA A 153 -3.15 -7.02 1.02
C ALA A 153 -2.40 -6.86 2.36
N GLY A 154 -1.07 -6.92 2.36
CA GLY A 154 -0.26 -6.61 3.56
C GLY A 154 -0.28 -5.13 3.91
N ALA A 155 -0.02 -4.82 5.18
CA ALA A 155 -0.02 -3.45 5.69
C ALA A 155 1.20 -3.14 6.57
N TRP A 156 1.95 -2.11 6.20
CA TRP A 156 2.92 -1.45 7.06
C TRP A 156 2.26 -0.28 7.78
N GLU A 157 2.45 -0.21 9.09
CA GLU A 157 2.13 0.97 9.91
C GLU A 157 3.34 1.89 9.96
N VAL A 158 3.11 3.17 9.70
CA VAL A 158 4.10 4.25 9.83
C VAL A 158 3.61 5.23 10.87
N GLU A 159 4.38 5.39 11.93
CA GLU A 159 4.07 6.29 13.03
C GLU A 159 5.25 7.21 13.33
N ARG A 160 4.98 8.49 13.62
CA ARG A 160 6.03 9.44 14.02
C ARG A 160 6.50 9.15 15.44
N ASN A 161 7.79 8.98 15.60
CA ASN A 161 8.41 8.95 16.93
C ASN A 161 8.61 10.41 17.40
N GLU A 162 7.90 10.80 18.46
CA GLU A 162 7.91 12.18 18.95
C GLU A 162 9.24 12.56 19.63
N ASN A 163 10.00 11.57 20.14
CA ASN A 163 11.22 11.83 20.91
C ASN A 163 12.42 12.17 20.02
N ASN A 164 12.52 11.56 18.82
CA ASN A 164 13.69 11.69 17.95
C ASN A 164 13.36 12.09 16.52
N HIS A 165 12.09 12.38 16.23
CA HIS A 165 11.59 12.75 14.90
C HIS A 165 11.82 11.70 13.79
N SER A 166 12.19 10.46 14.14
CA SER A 166 12.27 9.34 13.21
C SER A 166 10.89 8.71 12.97
N TRP A 167 10.85 7.69 12.10
CA TRP A 167 9.66 6.90 11.83
C TRP A 167 9.76 5.53 12.51
N ASN A 168 8.71 5.11 13.20
CA ASN A 168 8.49 3.73 13.61
C ASN A 168 7.77 3.03 12.45
N LEU A 169 8.41 2.01 11.88
CA LEU A 169 7.96 1.29 10.70
C LEU A 169 7.72 -0.16 11.08
N ASN A 170 6.49 -0.64 11.02
CA ASN A 170 6.14 -1.98 11.46
C ASN A 170 5.22 -2.67 10.44
N LEU A 171 5.56 -3.88 10.01
CA LEU A 171 4.64 -4.74 9.28
C LEU A 171 3.57 -5.27 10.25
N LYS A 172 2.37 -4.73 10.19
CA LYS A 172 1.28 -4.98 11.16
C LYS A 172 0.27 -6.00 10.70
N PHE A 173 0.11 -6.17 9.40
CA PHE A 173 -0.89 -7.08 8.89
C PHE A 173 -0.34 -7.91 7.73
N ILE A 174 -0.62 -9.19 7.83
CA ILE A 174 -0.40 -10.21 6.81
C ILE A 174 -1.74 -10.94 6.68
N PRO A 175 -2.36 -10.97 5.49
CA PRO A 175 -3.63 -11.67 5.34
C PRO A 175 -3.47 -13.16 5.64
N PRO A 176 -4.49 -13.83 6.20
CA PRO A 176 -4.46 -15.26 6.44
C PRO A 176 -4.23 -16.02 5.12
N THR A 177 -3.40 -17.04 5.17
CA THR A 177 -3.25 -18.01 4.07
C THR A 177 -4.56 -18.79 3.96
N THR A 178 -5.30 -18.60 2.87
CA THR A 178 -6.50 -19.38 2.52
C THR A 178 -6.13 -20.59 1.71
#